data_44d86a0786986e545194e1709ffd5c84
#
_entry.id   44d86a0786986e545194e1709ffd5c84
#
_cell.length_a   1.000
_cell.length_b   1.000
_cell.length_c   1.000
_cell.angle_alpha   90.00
_cell.angle_beta   90.00
_cell.angle_gamma   90.00
#
_symmetry.space_group_name_H-M   'P 1'
#
loop_
_entity.id
_entity.type
_entity.pdbx_description
1 polymer ?
#
loop_
_entity_poly.entity_id
_entity_poly.type
_entity_poly.pdbx_seq_one_letter_code
_entity_poly.pdbx_strand_id
1 'polypeptide(L)'
;LYATAAIAEGVPFVNFTPAPGGAVPALAGWAERQCVPLLGNDGKTGETLLKTSLAPMFRDRRLNVMSWEGYNMLGNRDGAALEEPERARAKLANKDAALHSILEDSAHLHSGVRIDFVPSLHDWKTAMDYVHFEGFLGARMSLQFTWQGSDSALTDYSQAGSGSCPSMIGSASLCGMFCGWEFGSAT
;
A
#
# COMPACT_ATOMS: atom_id res chain seq x y z
N LEU A 1 -16.85 1.04 -13.77
CA LEU A 1 -17.97 1.96 -13.84
C LEU A 1 -17.60 3.36 -13.28
N TYR A 2 -17.21 3.48 -12.00
CA TYR A 2 -16.93 4.80 -11.37
C TYR A 2 -15.75 5.54 -12.02
N ALA A 3 -14.63 4.86 -12.26
CA ALA A 3 -13.48 5.45 -12.94
C ALA A 3 -13.85 5.94 -14.34
N THR A 4 -14.65 5.16 -15.08
CA THR A 4 -15.12 5.53 -16.42
C THR A 4 -15.97 6.80 -16.39
N ALA A 5 -16.89 6.89 -15.43
CA ALA A 5 -17.72 8.07 -15.25
C ALA A 5 -16.89 9.31 -14.87
N ALA A 6 -15.97 9.15 -13.93
CA ALA A 6 -15.09 10.25 -13.51
C ALA A 6 -14.24 10.79 -14.69
N ILE A 7 -13.66 9.90 -15.50
CA ILE A 7 -12.88 10.31 -16.67
C ILE A 7 -13.77 11.05 -17.70
N ALA A 8 -14.97 10.54 -17.94
CA ALA A 8 -15.91 11.16 -18.89
C ALA A 8 -16.32 12.58 -18.47
N GLU A 9 -16.50 12.79 -17.16
CA GLU A 9 -16.87 14.08 -16.57
C GLU A 9 -15.67 15.00 -16.28
N GLY A 10 -14.44 14.55 -16.57
CA GLY A 10 -13.23 15.32 -16.29
C GLY A 10 -12.91 15.48 -14.79
N VAL A 11 -13.42 14.58 -13.94
CA VAL A 11 -13.26 14.64 -12.48
C VAL A 11 -12.16 13.68 -12.03
N PRO A 12 -11.22 14.11 -11.17
CA PRO A 12 -10.22 13.22 -10.59
C PRO A 12 -10.85 12.02 -9.87
N PHE A 13 -10.24 10.85 -10.01
CA PHE A 13 -10.71 9.63 -9.38
C PHE A 13 -9.65 9.03 -8.46
N VAL A 14 -10.02 8.81 -7.20
CA VAL A 14 -9.17 8.16 -6.19
C VAL A 14 -9.76 6.81 -5.84
N ASN A 15 -9.01 5.74 -6.08
CA ASN A 15 -9.42 4.38 -5.80
C ASN A 15 -8.81 3.88 -4.47
N PHE A 16 -9.61 3.82 -3.41
CA PHE A 16 -9.22 3.26 -2.13
C PHE A 16 -9.52 1.75 -1.99
N THR A 17 -9.96 1.10 -3.07
CA THR A 17 -10.34 -0.31 -3.05
C THR A 17 -9.31 -1.19 -3.80
N PRO A 18 -9.24 -2.50 -3.51
CA PRO A 18 -8.41 -3.43 -4.26
C PRO A 18 -8.93 -3.73 -5.68
N ALA A 19 -10.10 -3.21 -6.04
CA ALA A 19 -10.63 -3.36 -7.39
C ALA A 19 -9.71 -2.69 -8.42
N PRO A 20 -9.49 -3.28 -9.61
CA PRO A 20 -8.56 -2.74 -10.61
C PRO A 20 -8.91 -1.33 -11.11
N GLY A 21 -10.17 -0.91 -11.00
CA GLY A 21 -10.62 0.47 -11.22
C GLY A 21 -9.85 1.23 -12.30
N GLY A 22 -9.12 2.27 -11.88
CA GLY A 22 -8.30 3.09 -12.75
C GLY A 22 -6.99 2.43 -13.25
N ALA A 23 -6.58 1.30 -12.67
CA ALA A 23 -5.37 0.58 -13.07
C ALA A 23 -5.53 -0.21 -14.39
N VAL A 24 -6.76 -0.25 -14.96
CA VAL A 24 -6.99 -0.86 -16.27
C VAL A 24 -6.27 -0.03 -17.34
N PRO A 25 -5.34 -0.59 -18.14
CA PRO A 25 -4.52 0.18 -19.07
C PRO A 25 -5.32 1.05 -20.05
N ALA A 26 -6.47 0.56 -20.52
CA ALA A 26 -7.34 1.33 -21.42
C ALA A 26 -7.94 2.57 -20.75
N LEU A 27 -8.29 2.49 -19.46
CA LEU A 27 -8.81 3.61 -18.69
C LEU A 27 -7.69 4.60 -18.33
N ALA A 28 -6.52 4.09 -17.95
CA ALA A 28 -5.35 4.91 -17.68
C ALA A 28 -4.97 5.75 -18.92
N GLY A 29 -4.87 5.13 -20.08
CA GLY A 29 -4.58 5.85 -21.32
C GLY A 29 -5.69 6.83 -21.76
N TRP A 30 -6.95 6.54 -21.41
CA TRP A 30 -8.03 7.50 -21.64
C TRP A 30 -7.95 8.70 -20.70
N ALA A 31 -7.74 8.45 -19.41
CA ALA A 31 -7.57 9.51 -18.41
C ALA A 31 -6.39 10.44 -18.74
N GLU A 32 -5.27 9.85 -19.20
CA GLU A 32 -4.10 10.63 -19.64
C GLU A 32 -4.45 11.57 -20.81
N ARG A 33 -5.15 11.07 -21.81
CA ARG A 33 -5.62 11.92 -22.95
C ARG A 33 -6.58 13.02 -22.53
N GLN A 34 -7.35 12.80 -21.48
CA GLN A 34 -8.29 13.78 -20.92
C GLN A 34 -7.67 14.66 -19.83
N CYS A 35 -6.39 14.44 -19.50
CA CYS A 35 -5.71 15.10 -18.37
C CYS A 35 -6.46 14.95 -17.04
N VAL A 36 -7.12 13.80 -16.82
CA VAL A 36 -7.83 13.47 -15.58
C VAL A 36 -6.93 12.65 -14.66
N PRO A 37 -6.63 13.14 -13.46
CA PRO A 37 -5.84 12.38 -12.49
C PRO A 37 -6.56 11.10 -12.04
N LEU A 38 -5.84 9.97 -12.12
CA LEU A 38 -6.24 8.71 -11.51
C LEU A 38 -5.24 8.37 -10.42
N LEU A 39 -5.72 8.18 -9.19
CA LEU A 39 -4.91 7.91 -8.03
C LEU A 39 -5.35 6.63 -7.34
N GLY A 40 -4.39 6.01 -6.66
CA GLY A 40 -4.65 4.86 -5.80
C GLY A 40 -4.66 3.54 -6.53
N ASN A 41 -4.64 2.55 -5.73
CA ASN A 41 -4.98 1.15 -5.89
C ASN A 41 -4.92 0.55 -4.49
N ASP A 42 -6.05 0.54 -3.79
CA ASP A 42 -6.18 0.12 -2.41
C ASP A 42 -5.55 1.09 -1.37
N GLY A 43 -6.26 1.40 -0.32
CA GLY A 43 -5.73 2.16 0.82
C GLY A 43 -4.65 1.36 1.54
N LYS A 44 -3.48 1.98 1.78
CA LYS A 44 -2.36 1.31 2.44
C LYS A 44 -2.40 1.59 3.93
N THR A 45 -2.52 0.53 4.73
CA THR A 45 -2.53 0.60 6.19
C THR A 45 -1.50 -0.37 6.76
N GLY A 46 -0.85 0.02 7.85
CA GLY A 46 0.00 -0.86 8.65
C GLY A 46 1.11 -1.55 7.85
N GLU A 47 0.94 -2.84 7.57
CA GLU A 47 1.98 -3.71 6.99
C GLU A 47 2.55 -3.22 5.66
N THR A 48 1.70 -2.88 4.68
CA THR A 48 2.22 -2.45 3.37
C THR A 48 2.94 -1.10 3.46
N LEU A 49 2.46 -0.18 4.30
CA LEU A 49 3.13 1.08 4.57
C LEU A 49 4.52 0.84 5.13
N LEU A 50 4.64 -0.05 6.12
CA LEU A 50 5.94 -0.38 6.72
C LEU A 50 6.86 -1.11 5.74
N LYS A 51 6.34 -2.05 4.93
CA LYS A 51 7.11 -2.71 3.87
C LYS A 51 7.72 -1.70 2.90
N THR A 52 6.93 -0.77 2.39
CA THR A 52 7.40 0.25 1.45
C THR A 52 8.36 1.27 2.08
N SER A 53 8.28 1.47 3.38
CA SER A 53 9.19 2.36 4.12
C SER A 53 10.51 1.68 4.50
N LEU A 54 10.47 0.41 4.89
CA LEU A 54 11.63 -0.33 5.36
C LEU A 54 12.42 -1.00 4.23
N ALA A 55 11.76 -1.47 3.17
CA ALA A 55 12.45 -2.15 2.07
C ALA A 55 13.56 -1.30 1.42
N PRO A 56 13.39 0.02 1.20
CA PRO A 56 14.49 0.88 0.74
C PRO A 56 15.70 0.89 1.68
N MET A 57 15.48 0.85 3.00
CA MET A 57 16.57 0.77 3.97
C MET A 57 17.43 -0.49 3.76
N PHE A 58 16.78 -1.66 3.57
CA PHE A 58 17.51 -2.90 3.31
C PHE A 58 18.30 -2.84 2.00
N ARG A 59 17.67 -2.33 0.93
CA ARG A 59 18.30 -2.12 -0.38
C ARG A 59 19.51 -1.19 -0.28
N ASP A 60 19.31 0.00 0.27
CA ASP A 60 20.33 1.06 0.30
C ASP A 60 21.50 0.70 1.22
N ARG A 61 21.26 -0.14 2.22
CA ARG A 61 22.30 -0.70 3.10
C ARG A 61 22.88 -2.02 2.57
N ARG A 62 22.44 -2.49 1.42
CA ARG A 62 22.85 -3.78 0.82
C ARG A 62 22.70 -4.97 1.78
N LEU A 63 21.62 -4.98 2.54
CA LEU A 63 21.25 -6.07 3.41
C LEU A 63 20.45 -7.09 2.60
N ASN A 64 20.87 -8.34 2.63
CA ASN A 64 20.20 -9.42 1.90
C ASN A 64 18.99 -9.91 2.71
N VAL A 65 17.78 -9.56 2.28
CA VAL A 65 16.54 -10.04 2.91
C VAL A 65 16.25 -11.46 2.41
N MET A 66 16.33 -12.42 3.33
CA MET A 66 16.09 -13.83 3.02
C MET A 66 14.63 -14.22 3.17
N SER A 67 13.93 -13.66 4.18
CA SER A 67 12.50 -13.88 4.35
C SER A 67 11.81 -12.66 4.96
N TRP A 68 10.55 -12.45 4.57
CA TRP A 68 9.68 -11.43 5.14
C TRP A 68 8.27 -12.02 5.29
N GLU A 69 7.91 -12.36 6.52
CA GLU A 69 6.63 -12.94 6.87
C GLU A 69 5.74 -11.90 7.55
N GLY A 70 4.54 -11.71 7.04
CA GLY A 70 3.54 -10.81 7.58
C GLY A 70 2.33 -11.56 8.11
N TYR A 71 1.84 -11.18 9.26
CA TYR A 71 0.64 -11.73 9.86
C TYR A 71 -0.30 -10.62 10.32
N ASN A 72 -1.54 -10.66 9.85
CA ASN A 72 -2.55 -9.66 10.17
C ASN A 72 -3.75 -10.30 10.84
N MET A 73 -4.25 -9.65 11.86
CA MET A 73 -5.53 -9.96 12.51
C MET A 73 -6.43 -8.73 12.45
N LEU A 74 -7.66 -8.89 11.99
CA LEU A 74 -8.66 -7.83 11.95
C LEU A 74 -10.08 -8.40 12.08
N GLY A 75 -11.00 -7.63 12.64
CA GLY A 75 -12.35 -8.08 12.93
C GLY A 75 -13.44 -7.28 12.23
N ASN A 76 -13.09 -6.41 11.27
CA ASN A 76 -14.03 -5.61 10.50
C ASN A 76 -14.59 -6.39 9.27
N ARG A 77 -15.45 -5.72 8.48
CA ARG A 77 -16.06 -6.34 7.28
C ARG A 77 -15.04 -6.72 6.22
N ASP A 78 -13.92 -6.00 6.13
CA ASP A 78 -12.83 -6.35 5.21
C ASP A 78 -12.18 -7.66 5.61
N GLY A 79 -11.98 -7.88 6.92
CA GLY A 79 -11.50 -9.15 7.44
C GLY A 79 -12.42 -10.32 7.09
N ALA A 80 -13.71 -10.16 7.31
CA ALA A 80 -14.70 -11.17 6.94
C ALA A 80 -14.74 -11.46 5.43
N ALA A 81 -14.57 -10.43 4.59
CA ALA A 81 -14.53 -10.60 3.13
C ALA A 81 -13.27 -11.35 2.66
N LEU A 82 -12.18 -11.29 3.43
CA LEU A 82 -10.92 -11.96 3.11
C LEU A 82 -10.86 -13.43 3.54
N GLU A 83 -11.89 -13.95 4.22
CA GLU A 83 -12.07 -15.39 4.41
C GLU A 83 -12.33 -16.12 3.09
N GLU A 84 -12.82 -15.43 2.05
CA GLU A 84 -12.94 -15.99 0.70
C GLU A 84 -11.56 -16.11 0.03
N PRO A 85 -11.11 -17.33 -0.34
CA PRO A 85 -9.75 -17.55 -0.86
C PRO A 85 -9.42 -16.75 -2.13
N GLU A 86 -10.41 -16.46 -2.99
CA GLU A 86 -10.18 -15.70 -4.22
C GLU A 86 -9.90 -14.22 -3.95
N ARG A 87 -10.59 -13.64 -2.98
CA ARG A 87 -10.37 -12.24 -2.56
C ARG A 87 -9.04 -12.07 -1.82
N ALA A 88 -8.70 -13.05 -0.98
CA ALA A 88 -7.43 -13.08 -0.29
C ALA A 88 -6.24 -13.10 -1.27
N ARG A 89 -6.30 -13.92 -2.33
CA ARG A 89 -5.20 -14.05 -3.32
C ARG A 89 -4.82 -12.72 -3.97
N ALA A 90 -5.79 -11.91 -4.39
CA ALA A 90 -5.51 -10.63 -5.04
C ALA A 90 -4.81 -9.66 -4.09
N LYS A 91 -5.25 -9.60 -2.82
CA LYS A 91 -4.67 -8.73 -1.80
C LYS A 91 -3.27 -9.20 -1.38
N LEU A 92 -3.06 -10.51 -1.29
CA LEU A 92 -1.76 -11.11 -0.98
C LEU A 92 -0.74 -10.87 -2.11
N ALA A 93 -1.13 -11.08 -3.36
CA ALA A 93 -0.28 -10.85 -4.52
C ALA A 93 0.19 -9.39 -4.63
N ASN A 94 -0.69 -8.43 -4.35
CA ASN A 94 -0.34 -7.01 -4.37
C ASN A 94 0.68 -6.63 -3.28
N LYS A 95 0.57 -7.23 -2.09
CA LYS A 95 1.50 -6.98 -0.98
C LYS A 95 2.89 -7.55 -1.27
N ASP A 96 2.94 -8.69 -1.91
CA ASP A 96 4.16 -9.37 -2.30
C ASP A 96 4.87 -8.64 -3.44
N ALA A 97 4.14 -8.24 -4.47
CA ALA A 97 4.66 -7.48 -5.60
C ALA A 97 5.32 -6.16 -5.19
N ALA A 98 4.79 -5.46 -4.18
CA ALA A 98 5.38 -4.23 -3.67
C ALA A 98 6.78 -4.45 -3.11
N LEU A 99 7.01 -5.55 -2.40
CA LEU A 99 8.30 -5.86 -1.82
C LEU A 99 9.33 -6.22 -2.90
N HIS A 100 8.94 -7.10 -3.84
CA HIS A 100 9.79 -7.50 -4.96
C HIS A 100 10.15 -6.34 -5.90
N SER A 101 9.31 -5.32 -6.01
CA SER A 101 9.60 -4.13 -6.83
C SER A 101 10.68 -3.21 -6.22
N ILE A 102 10.91 -3.29 -4.91
CA ILE A 102 11.84 -2.43 -4.19
C ILE A 102 13.18 -3.13 -3.95
N LEU A 103 13.15 -4.43 -3.63
CA LEU A 103 14.32 -5.25 -3.40
C LEU A 103 14.81 -5.83 -4.73
N GLU A 104 15.88 -5.27 -5.27
CA GLU A 104 16.42 -5.60 -6.61
C GLU A 104 16.87 -7.05 -6.76
N ASP A 105 17.38 -7.68 -5.68
CA ASP A 105 17.81 -9.08 -5.67
C ASP A 105 16.84 -9.95 -4.87
N SER A 106 15.59 -9.98 -5.34
CA SER A 106 14.51 -10.70 -4.66
C SER A 106 14.31 -12.14 -5.13
N ALA A 107 15.19 -12.67 -6.01
CA ALA A 107 15.06 -14.01 -6.56
C ALA A 107 15.05 -15.13 -5.50
N HIS A 108 15.66 -14.89 -4.35
CA HIS A 108 15.74 -15.82 -3.22
C HIS A 108 14.91 -15.39 -2.01
N LEU A 109 14.16 -14.29 -2.14
CA LEU A 109 13.31 -13.79 -1.08
C LEU A 109 12.12 -14.73 -0.89
N HIS A 110 12.01 -15.31 0.30
CA HIS A 110 10.79 -15.95 0.75
C HIS A 110 9.87 -14.91 1.38
N SER A 111 8.73 -14.66 0.79
CA SER A 111 7.74 -13.72 1.34
C SER A 111 6.37 -14.37 1.49
N GLY A 112 5.71 -14.07 2.58
CA GLY A 112 4.40 -14.58 2.89
C GLY A 112 3.56 -13.55 3.64
N VAL A 113 2.25 -13.63 3.45
CA VAL A 113 1.29 -12.85 4.23
C VAL A 113 0.12 -13.73 4.61
N ARG A 114 -0.21 -13.71 5.89
CA ARG A 114 -1.40 -14.35 6.43
C ARG A 114 -2.34 -13.31 7.01
N ILE A 115 -3.63 -13.51 6.81
CA ILE A 115 -4.69 -12.66 7.35
C ILE A 115 -5.72 -13.56 8.00
N ASP A 116 -5.98 -13.34 9.29
CA ASP A 116 -7.02 -14.04 10.02
C ASP A 116 -8.12 -13.07 10.44
N PHE A 117 -9.37 -13.49 10.26
CA PHE A 117 -10.53 -12.78 10.74
C PHE A 117 -10.77 -13.11 12.21
N VAL A 118 -10.74 -12.09 13.06
CA VAL A 118 -10.96 -12.21 14.52
C VAL A 118 -12.09 -11.26 14.93
N PRO A 119 -13.36 -11.73 14.98
CA PRO A 119 -14.53 -10.86 15.17
C PRO A 119 -14.46 -9.94 16.38
N SER A 120 -13.84 -10.38 17.47
CA SER A 120 -13.71 -9.60 18.71
C SER A 120 -12.84 -8.34 18.59
N LEU A 121 -12.01 -8.25 17.54
CA LEU A 121 -11.18 -7.08 17.30
C LEU A 121 -11.95 -5.92 16.67
N HIS A 122 -13.13 -6.17 16.07
CA HIS A 122 -13.88 -5.16 15.34
C HIS A 122 -12.98 -4.42 14.33
N ASP A 123 -12.87 -3.09 14.43
CA ASP A 123 -12.00 -2.27 13.57
C ASP A 123 -10.53 -2.24 14.02
N TRP A 124 -10.21 -2.86 15.16
CA TRP A 124 -8.84 -2.93 15.64
C TRP A 124 -8.03 -3.95 14.85
N LYS A 125 -6.96 -3.49 14.24
CA LYS A 125 -6.05 -4.30 13.43
C LYS A 125 -4.74 -4.49 14.15
N THR A 126 -4.21 -5.69 14.09
CA THR A 126 -2.85 -6.01 14.49
C THR A 126 -2.10 -6.54 13.28
N ALA A 127 -1.02 -5.88 12.90
CA ALA A 127 -0.09 -6.32 11.86
C ALA A 127 1.25 -6.64 12.51
N MET A 128 1.72 -7.87 12.33
CA MET A 128 3.03 -8.33 12.80
C MET A 128 3.86 -8.75 11.61
N ASP A 129 5.13 -8.35 11.59
CA ASP A 129 6.06 -8.75 10.56
C ASP A 129 7.35 -9.28 11.19
N TYR A 130 7.88 -10.31 10.54
CA TYR A 130 9.18 -10.90 10.84
C TYR A 130 10.04 -10.85 9.59
N VAL A 131 11.18 -10.17 9.69
CA VAL A 131 12.16 -10.03 8.61
C VAL A 131 13.45 -10.70 9.02
N HIS A 132 13.92 -11.68 8.23
CA HIS A 132 15.19 -12.35 8.42
C HIS A 132 16.14 -11.93 7.29
N PHE A 133 17.31 -11.44 7.64
CA PHE A 133 18.24 -10.87 6.69
C PHE A 133 19.70 -11.09 7.08
N GLU A 134 20.57 -10.97 6.10
CA GLU A 134 22.02 -11.03 6.28
C GLU A 134 22.66 -9.67 5.99
N GLY A 135 23.71 -9.38 6.72
CA GLY A 135 24.58 -8.25 6.49
C GLY A 135 26.01 -8.67 6.13
N PHE A 136 26.95 -7.80 6.44
CA PHE A 136 28.36 -8.01 6.16
C PHE A 136 28.87 -9.34 6.74
N LEU A 137 29.65 -10.07 5.94
CA LEU A 137 30.21 -11.41 6.25
C LEU A 137 29.15 -12.47 6.61
N GLY A 138 27.93 -12.35 6.08
CA GLY A 138 26.87 -13.32 6.36
C GLY A 138 26.31 -13.23 7.78
N ALA A 139 26.52 -12.10 8.47
CA ALA A 139 25.95 -11.89 9.79
C ALA A 139 24.43 -11.86 9.70
N ARG A 140 23.80 -12.84 10.36
CA ARG A 140 22.32 -13.01 10.35
C ARG A 140 21.69 -12.15 11.42
N MET A 141 20.62 -11.50 11.03
CA MET A 141 19.84 -10.59 11.88
C MET A 141 18.35 -10.81 11.64
N SER A 142 17.53 -10.43 12.59
CA SER A 142 16.10 -10.34 12.41
C SER A 142 15.55 -9.01 12.89
N LEU A 143 14.53 -8.53 12.22
CA LEU A 143 13.71 -7.40 12.63
C LEU A 143 12.29 -7.91 12.83
N GLN A 144 11.69 -7.59 13.97
CA GLN A 144 10.29 -7.87 14.25
C GLN A 144 9.61 -6.56 14.63
N PHE A 145 8.41 -6.37 14.13
CA PHE A 145 7.58 -5.25 14.57
C PHE A 145 6.12 -5.66 14.66
N THR A 146 5.39 -4.94 15.49
CA THR A 146 3.94 -5.06 15.60
C THR A 146 3.34 -3.67 15.52
N TRP A 147 2.40 -3.50 14.60
CA TRP A 147 1.63 -2.28 14.46
C TRP A 147 0.17 -2.56 14.80
N GLN A 148 -0.38 -1.80 15.74
CA GLN A 148 -1.77 -1.94 16.18
C GLN A 148 -2.51 -0.61 16.08
N GLY A 149 -3.75 -0.65 15.61
CA GLY A 149 -4.58 0.54 15.51
C GLY A 149 -5.92 0.26 14.85
N SER A 150 -6.77 1.30 14.80
CA SER A 150 -8.01 1.24 14.05
C SER A 150 -7.70 1.22 12.55
N ASP A 151 -8.11 0.16 11.85
CA ASP A 151 -7.84 -0.05 10.43
C ASP A 151 -8.42 1.08 9.57
N SER A 152 -9.64 1.52 9.89
CA SER A 152 -10.31 2.61 9.19
C SER A 152 -9.60 3.95 9.35
N ALA A 153 -8.99 4.22 10.51
CA ALA A 153 -8.26 5.45 10.79
C ALA A 153 -6.81 5.44 10.27
N LEU A 154 -6.23 4.25 10.09
CA LEU A 154 -4.86 4.10 9.62
C LEU A 154 -4.71 4.28 8.10
N THR A 155 -5.81 4.37 7.36
CA THR A 155 -5.77 4.58 5.92
C THR A 155 -5.21 5.96 5.62
N ASP A 156 -3.97 6.02 5.20
CA ASP A 156 -3.25 7.26 4.98
C ASP A 156 -3.49 7.82 3.55
N TYR A 157 -3.66 9.12 3.47
CA TYR A 157 -3.76 9.89 2.22
C TYR A 157 -2.43 9.99 1.48
N SER A 158 -1.31 9.69 2.13
CA SER A 158 0.03 9.81 1.55
C SER A 158 0.31 8.85 0.39
N GLN A 159 -0.57 7.88 0.18
CA GLN A 159 -0.47 6.90 -0.91
C GLN A 159 -1.20 7.35 -2.19
N ALA A 160 -1.41 8.62 -2.37
CA ALA A 160 -1.73 9.16 -3.69
C ALA A 160 -0.57 8.78 -4.61
N GLY A 161 -0.72 7.63 -5.26
CA GLY A 161 0.30 7.02 -6.09
C GLY A 161 0.83 7.99 -7.11
N SER A 162 2.05 7.81 -7.50
CA SER A 162 2.72 8.42 -8.63
C SER A 162 1.99 8.09 -9.95
N GLY A 163 0.77 8.57 -10.07
CA GLY A 163 0.11 8.70 -11.37
C GLY A 163 0.84 9.83 -12.10
N SER A 164 1.85 9.47 -12.85
CA SER A 164 2.57 10.40 -13.70
C SER A 164 1.64 10.89 -14.80
N CYS A 165 0.97 12.00 -14.55
CA CYS A 165 0.62 12.90 -15.66
C CYS A 165 1.89 13.76 -15.91
N PRO A 166 2.62 13.56 -17.02
CA PRO A 166 3.87 14.27 -17.28
C PRO A 166 3.68 15.81 -17.33
N SER A 167 2.44 16.27 -17.55
CA SER A 167 2.09 17.68 -17.57
C SER A 167 1.87 18.31 -16.19
N MET A 168 1.79 17.52 -15.12
CA MET A 168 1.55 18.02 -13.77
C MET A 168 2.83 18.16 -12.90
N ILE A 169 4.01 17.85 -13.43
CA ILE A 169 5.29 18.07 -12.73
C ILE A 169 5.57 19.56 -12.49
N GLY A 170 4.79 20.46 -13.08
CA GLY A 170 4.95 21.92 -12.95
C GLY A 170 4.08 22.60 -11.88
N SER A 171 3.14 21.93 -11.24
CA SER A 171 2.30 22.57 -10.23
C SER A 171 2.35 21.82 -8.88
N ALA A 172 3.18 22.34 -7.99
CA ALA A 172 3.18 22.02 -6.56
C ALA A 172 1.82 22.28 -5.86
N SER A 173 0.80 22.69 -6.64
CA SER A 173 -0.53 23.08 -6.15
C SER A 173 -1.44 21.93 -5.74
N LEU A 174 -1.28 20.71 -6.29
CA LEU A 174 -2.16 19.60 -5.90
C LEU A 174 -1.70 18.93 -4.58
N CYS A 175 -0.42 18.94 -4.29
CA CYS A 175 0.06 18.54 -2.96
C CYS A 175 -0.44 19.52 -1.87
N GLY A 176 -0.53 20.83 -2.19
CA GLY A 176 -1.07 21.84 -1.29
C GLY A 176 -2.58 21.74 -1.05
N MET A 177 -3.34 21.18 -1.99
CA MET A 177 -4.80 21.05 -1.85
C MET A 177 -5.21 19.91 -0.90
N PHE A 178 -4.37 18.90 -0.72
CA PHE A 178 -4.62 17.78 0.19
C PHE A 178 -3.78 17.84 1.49
N CYS A 179 -2.73 18.65 1.55
CA CYS A 179 -1.95 18.92 2.77
C CYS A 179 -2.40 20.19 3.53
N GLY A 180 -3.43 20.89 3.07
CA GLY A 180 -3.88 22.19 3.58
C GLY A 180 -4.75 22.15 4.84
N TRP A 181 -4.65 21.13 5.70
CA TRP A 181 -5.13 21.24 7.08
C TRP A 181 -3.95 21.60 7.99
N GLU A 182 -3.63 22.88 8.00
CA GLU A 182 -2.84 23.43 9.09
C GLU A 182 -3.60 23.20 10.40
N PHE A 183 -2.99 22.45 11.31
CA PHE A 183 -3.39 22.46 12.71
C PHE A 183 -3.18 23.89 13.21
N GLY A 184 -4.26 24.64 13.30
CA GLY A 184 -4.24 25.92 13.96
C GLY A 184 -3.70 25.73 15.38
N SER A 185 -2.56 26.36 15.66
CA SER A 185 -2.03 26.49 16.99
C SER A 185 -3.05 27.24 17.84
N ALA A 186 -3.74 26.51 18.75
CA ALA A 186 -4.46 27.15 19.83
C ALA A 186 -3.43 27.74 20.80
N THR A 187 -3.38 29.06 20.84
CA THR A 187 -2.80 29.83 21.96
C THR A 187 -3.68 29.76 23.18
#